data_5fcdd0891546f793125b3792bc90b375
#
_entry.id   5fcdd0891546f793125b3792bc90b375
#
_cell.length_a   1.000
_cell.length_b   1.000
_cell.length_c   1.000
_cell.angle_alpha   90.00
_cell.angle_beta   90.00
_cell.angle_gamma   90.00
#
_symmetry.space_group_name_H-M   'P 1'
#
loop_
_entity.id
_entity.type
_entity.pdbx_description
1 polymer ?
#
loop_
_entity_poly.entity_id
_entity_poly.type
_entity_poly.pdbx_seq_one_letter_code
_entity_poly.pdbx_strand_id
1 'polypeptide(L)'
;MKAKISTVIIILAVCGFGFAQEKPPLTEKDLEKNTYYFEISDNKIIGDGAKFLTDELAKPQFVLLGEYHGSQQISVFTKAVIPILHDAGCRTFALEVGPVSAEILGEMSKDSTKTIENLNAFNSKFYVQTKNRTFTPIPFFSNVEDAEFLAEARKRNWNLLGLDQEFSFGYVPLIQKMFENLNAKKKIELKPLYEQVVGSINSFYKASIDEGKSQYKAILDSKEVNDFLEKAAENNPKNKQIADAIRFTTDIYYMNDDKIRKYYAANSGRVNYMKKNLSEGFAKLKFDTKKDKMLLKMGAVHTGRGFSDLSLFEIGNTLTEIASFNRNQSLHIEFGARFYVDNSKEIDALADTKSFDYRYQALLQMSKKDKWTVIDLRPLRSSVFYSRKYKLDEIISEIFKRQDLYIMPPMETDPNPNFRTAK
;
A
#
# COMPACT_ATOMS: atom_id res chain seq x y z
N MET A 1 -60.49 -63.33 26.04
CA MET A 1 -60.45 -62.02 25.40
C MET A 1 -59.45 -61.10 26.15
N LYS A 2 -58.30 -60.85 25.62
CA LYS A 2 -57.25 -59.96 26.18
C LYS A 2 -57.33 -58.62 25.47
N ALA A 3 -57.75 -57.59 26.22
CA ALA A 3 -57.70 -56.18 25.66
C ALA A 3 -56.30 -55.66 25.71
N LYS A 4 -55.84 -55.24 24.54
CA LYS A 4 -54.54 -54.48 24.34
C LYS A 4 -54.84 -53.02 24.59
N ILE A 5 -54.25 -52.43 25.62
CA ILE A 5 -54.27 -51.00 25.86
C ILE A 5 -53.07 -50.42 25.08
N SER A 6 -53.34 -49.66 24.02
CA SER A 6 -52.33 -48.96 23.30
C SER A 6 -52.12 -47.58 23.95
N THR A 7 -50.95 -47.41 24.57
CA THR A 7 -50.55 -46.11 25.11
C THR A 7 -50.03 -45.25 23.97
N VAL A 8 -50.74 -44.17 23.61
CA VAL A 8 -50.30 -43.14 22.64
C VAL A 8 -49.44 -42.11 23.38
N ILE A 9 -48.17 -42.12 23.13
CA ILE A 9 -47.22 -41.07 23.63
C ILE A 9 -47.34 -39.87 22.68
N ILE A 10 -47.98 -38.78 23.13
CA ILE A 10 -47.98 -37.48 22.44
C ILE A 10 -46.67 -36.77 22.78
N ILE A 11 -45.72 -36.75 21.86
CA ILE A 11 -44.52 -35.91 21.94
C ILE A 11 -44.94 -34.49 21.57
N LEU A 12 -45.13 -33.63 22.57
CA LEU A 12 -45.23 -32.18 22.40
C LEU A 12 -43.87 -31.64 21.97
N ALA A 13 -43.67 -31.47 20.68
CA ALA A 13 -42.54 -30.67 20.15
C ALA A 13 -42.81 -29.22 20.54
N VAL A 14 -42.20 -28.77 21.63
CA VAL A 14 -42.10 -27.35 21.96
C VAL A 14 -41.12 -26.74 20.95
N CYS A 15 -41.63 -26.26 19.81
CA CYS A 15 -40.90 -25.34 18.95
C CYS A 15 -40.67 -24.06 19.74
N GLY A 16 -39.58 -24.01 20.48
CA GLY A 16 -39.05 -22.79 21.04
C GLY A 16 -38.71 -21.85 19.88
N PHE A 17 -39.58 -20.91 19.56
CA PHE A 17 -39.23 -19.75 18.79
C PHE A 17 -38.17 -19.00 19.62
N GLY A 18 -36.91 -19.36 19.45
CA GLY A 18 -35.80 -18.56 19.91
C GLY A 18 -35.86 -17.24 19.09
N PHE A 19 -36.41 -16.21 19.70
CA PHE A 19 -36.19 -14.86 19.21
C PHE A 19 -34.68 -14.70 19.15
N ALA A 20 -34.13 -14.66 17.94
CA ALA A 20 -32.72 -14.35 17.73
C ALA A 20 -32.51 -12.95 18.31
N GLN A 21 -31.94 -12.89 19.52
CA GLN A 21 -31.67 -11.63 20.18
C GLN A 21 -30.75 -10.81 19.23
N GLU A 22 -31.21 -9.63 18.87
CA GLU A 22 -30.42 -8.76 18.00
C GLU A 22 -29.07 -8.49 18.65
N LYS A 23 -27.97 -8.75 17.92
CA LYS A 23 -26.64 -8.58 18.48
C LYS A 23 -26.35 -7.09 18.68
N PRO A 24 -25.75 -6.70 19.81
CA PRO A 24 -25.40 -5.32 20.05
C PRO A 24 -24.27 -4.86 19.09
N PRO A 25 -24.18 -3.58 18.78
CA PRO A 25 -23.03 -3.01 18.09
C PRO A 25 -21.77 -3.10 18.97
N LEU A 26 -20.60 -3.00 18.37
CA LEU A 26 -19.33 -2.80 19.06
C LEU A 26 -19.27 -1.35 19.58
N THR A 27 -19.01 -1.18 20.86
CA THR A 27 -19.03 0.14 21.54
C THR A 27 -17.63 0.58 21.97
N GLU A 28 -17.47 1.86 22.32
CA GLU A 28 -16.23 2.41 22.91
C GLU A 28 -15.76 1.59 24.13
N LYS A 29 -16.69 1.24 25.03
CA LYS A 29 -16.41 0.44 26.23
C LYS A 29 -15.79 -0.93 25.93
N ASP A 30 -16.16 -1.53 24.80
CA ASP A 30 -15.60 -2.82 24.36
C ASP A 30 -14.16 -2.67 23.85
N LEU A 31 -13.83 -1.50 23.31
CA LEU A 31 -12.51 -1.18 22.73
C LEU A 31 -11.53 -0.57 23.74
N GLU A 32 -12.04 0.11 24.78
CA GLU A 32 -11.26 0.94 25.70
C GLU A 32 -10.01 0.24 26.26
N LYS A 33 -10.15 -1.03 26.68
CA LYS A 33 -9.05 -1.81 27.27
C LYS A 33 -7.92 -2.16 26.30
N ASN A 34 -8.20 -2.05 25.00
CA ASN A 34 -7.27 -2.39 23.92
C ASN A 34 -6.90 -1.16 23.08
N THR A 35 -7.22 0.03 23.60
CA THR A 35 -6.93 1.32 22.93
C THR A 35 -5.86 2.05 23.70
N TYR A 36 -4.85 2.52 22.98
CA TYR A 36 -3.72 3.25 23.54
C TYR A 36 -3.55 4.57 22.79
N TYR A 37 -3.04 5.60 23.48
CA TYR A 37 -2.84 6.92 22.93
C TYR A 37 -1.37 7.31 22.99
N PHE A 38 -0.86 7.91 21.93
CA PHE A 38 0.52 8.36 21.85
C PHE A 38 0.63 9.66 21.02
N GLU A 39 1.80 10.24 21.01
CA GLU A 39 2.14 11.42 20.23
C GLU A 39 3.40 11.14 19.40
N ILE A 40 3.58 11.86 18.29
CA ILE A 40 4.82 11.88 17.51
C ILE A 40 5.38 13.28 17.61
N SER A 41 6.56 13.41 18.25
CA SER A 41 7.30 14.67 18.39
C SER A 41 8.77 14.43 18.10
N ASP A 42 9.38 15.30 17.30
CA ASP A 42 10.80 15.19 16.91
C ASP A 42 11.18 13.79 16.39
N ASN A 43 10.30 13.21 15.57
CA ASN A 43 10.46 11.87 14.99
C ASN A 43 10.52 10.74 16.05
N LYS A 44 9.91 10.95 17.22
CA LYS A 44 9.82 9.97 18.31
C LYS A 44 8.38 9.72 18.69
N ILE A 45 8.07 8.49 18.99
CA ILE A 45 6.79 8.08 19.56
C ILE A 45 6.89 8.25 21.09
N ILE A 46 6.01 9.07 21.67
CA ILE A 46 6.00 9.41 23.10
C ILE A 46 4.59 9.27 23.69
N GLY A 47 4.46 9.35 25.00
CA GLY A 47 3.18 9.22 25.72
C GLY A 47 2.87 7.81 26.19
N ASP A 48 1.70 7.63 26.79
CA ASP A 48 1.33 6.39 27.52
C ASP A 48 1.29 5.16 26.62
N GLY A 49 0.85 5.29 25.36
CA GLY A 49 0.81 4.22 24.38
C GLY A 49 2.13 3.90 23.70
N ALA A 50 3.17 4.73 23.90
CA ALA A 50 4.46 4.60 23.22
C ALA A 50 5.13 3.25 23.49
N LYS A 51 5.13 2.82 24.77
CA LYS A 51 5.72 1.53 25.13
C LYS A 51 5.02 0.35 24.46
N PHE A 52 3.68 0.35 24.47
CA PHE A 52 2.90 -0.70 23.78
C PHE A 52 3.29 -0.79 22.30
N LEU A 53 3.24 0.35 21.59
CA LEU A 53 3.50 0.37 20.15
C LEU A 53 4.95 -0.01 19.82
N THR A 54 5.93 0.49 20.59
CA THR A 54 7.34 0.16 20.41
C THR A 54 7.59 -1.34 20.61
N ASP A 55 7.02 -1.92 21.67
CA ASP A 55 7.16 -3.34 21.96
C ASP A 55 6.53 -4.22 20.85
N GLU A 56 5.39 -3.78 20.30
CA GLU A 56 4.72 -4.52 19.22
C GLU A 56 5.46 -4.40 17.88
N LEU A 57 6.07 -3.26 17.58
CA LEU A 57 6.87 -3.06 16.37
C LEU A 57 8.20 -3.83 16.41
N ALA A 58 8.79 -4.01 17.59
CA ALA A 58 10.11 -4.64 17.70
C ALA A 58 10.09 -6.17 17.53
N LYS A 59 8.96 -6.84 17.82
CA LYS A 59 8.86 -8.31 17.86
C LYS A 59 8.83 -8.97 16.47
N PRO A 60 7.95 -8.54 15.54
CA PRO A 60 7.68 -9.29 14.34
C PRO A 60 8.85 -9.29 13.36
N GLN A 61 8.86 -10.30 12.49
CA GLN A 61 9.77 -10.39 11.35
C GLN A 61 9.35 -9.40 10.25
N PHE A 62 8.05 -9.35 9.98
CA PHE A 62 7.48 -8.45 8.99
C PHE A 62 6.51 -7.47 9.65
N VAL A 63 6.73 -6.18 9.46
CA VAL A 63 5.79 -5.11 9.82
C VAL A 63 5.20 -4.57 8.53
N LEU A 64 3.87 -4.59 8.44
CA LEU A 64 3.14 -4.18 7.25
C LEU A 64 2.27 -2.97 7.58
N LEU A 65 2.52 -1.86 6.89
CA LEU A 65 1.76 -0.62 7.00
C LEU A 65 0.79 -0.52 5.82
N GLY A 66 -0.49 -0.71 6.10
CA GLY A 66 -1.58 -0.62 5.14
C GLY A 66 -2.15 0.77 5.08
N GLU A 67 -1.73 1.56 4.09
CA GLU A 67 -2.12 2.96 3.95
C GLU A 67 -3.38 3.17 3.11
N TYR A 68 -4.06 4.29 3.34
CA TYR A 68 -4.79 5.01 2.31
C TYR A 68 -3.82 6.05 1.70
N HIS A 69 -3.85 6.16 0.39
CA HIS A 69 -2.85 6.96 -0.32
C HIS A 69 -3.04 8.46 -0.16
N GLY A 70 -1.93 9.20 -0.16
CA GLY A 70 -1.94 10.66 -0.06
C GLY A 70 -2.01 11.20 1.37
N SER A 71 -1.77 10.38 2.38
CA SER A 71 -1.76 10.80 3.77
C SER A 71 -0.42 11.42 4.18
N GLN A 72 -0.46 12.62 4.71
CA GLN A 72 0.69 13.24 5.36
C GLN A 72 1.08 12.45 6.63
N GLN A 73 0.08 12.11 7.43
CA GLN A 73 0.29 11.56 8.75
C GLN A 73 0.86 10.13 8.70
N ILE A 74 0.45 9.31 7.73
CA ILE A 74 1.04 7.98 7.56
C ILE A 74 2.53 8.06 7.21
N SER A 75 2.93 9.06 6.42
CA SER A 75 4.34 9.30 6.10
C SER A 75 5.13 9.77 7.31
N VAL A 76 4.55 10.64 8.15
CA VAL A 76 5.12 11.05 9.45
C VAL A 76 5.27 9.85 10.39
N PHE A 77 4.23 9.00 10.50
CA PHE A 77 4.30 7.76 11.28
C PHE A 77 5.38 6.82 10.75
N THR A 78 5.44 6.62 9.44
CA THR A 78 6.45 5.76 8.79
C THR A 78 7.87 6.21 9.15
N LYS A 79 8.13 7.53 9.11
CA LYS A 79 9.42 8.09 9.52
C LYS A 79 9.74 7.80 10.99
N ALA A 80 8.74 7.96 11.88
CA ALA A 80 8.92 7.77 13.32
C ALA A 80 9.18 6.30 13.73
N VAL A 81 8.65 5.32 12.98
CA VAL A 81 8.86 3.89 13.30
C VAL A 81 10.17 3.32 12.75
N ILE A 82 10.79 3.93 11.74
CA ILE A 82 12.05 3.46 11.16
C ILE A 82 13.16 3.30 12.19
N PRO A 83 13.43 4.26 13.12
CA PRO A 83 14.43 4.05 14.18
C PRO A 83 14.15 2.83 15.05
N ILE A 84 12.90 2.66 15.49
CA ILE A 84 12.46 1.54 16.33
C ILE A 84 12.72 0.20 15.64
N LEU A 85 12.31 0.11 14.37
CA LEU A 85 12.51 -1.08 13.56
C LEU A 85 13.99 -1.35 13.26
N HIS A 86 14.79 -0.29 13.08
CA HIS A 86 16.24 -0.41 12.91
C HIS A 86 16.91 -1.06 14.12
N ASP A 87 16.57 -0.58 15.32
CA ASP A 87 17.07 -1.10 16.59
C ASP A 87 16.61 -2.54 16.82
N ALA A 88 15.43 -2.90 16.32
CA ALA A 88 14.91 -4.27 16.30
C ALA A 88 15.55 -5.18 15.21
N GLY A 89 16.49 -4.67 14.41
CA GLY A 89 17.21 -5.46 13.39
C GLY A 89 16.65 -5.38 11.97
N CYS A 90 15.64 -4.56 11.70
CA CYS A 90 15.11 -4.35 10.34
C CYS A 90 16.15 -3.62 9.47
N ARG A 91 16.35 -4.10 8.22
CA ARG A 91 17.31 -3.53 7.26
C ARG A 91 16.76 -3.46 5.83
N THR A 92 15.50 -3.81 5.64
CA THR A 92 14.86 -3.85 4.32
C THR A 92 13.53 -3.13 4.37
N PHE A 93 13.29 -2.26 3.40
CA PHE A 93 12.05 -1.53 3.20
C PHE A 93 11.45 -1.90 1.84
N ALA A 94 10.31 -2.57 1.85
CA ALA A 94 9.53 -2.90 0.67
C ALA A 94 8.43 -1.86 0.44
N LEU A 95 8.27 -1.45 -0.82
CA LEU A 95 7.43 -0.31 -1.23
C LEU A 95 6.50 -0.72 -2.38
N GLU A 96 5.35 -0.05 -2.45
CA GLU A 96 4.38 -0.17 -3.57
C GLU A 96 4.83 0.66 -4.78
N VAL A 97 6.02 0.38 -5.25
CA VAL A 97 6.57 0.95 -6.50
C VAL A 97 7.23 -0.19 -7.28
N GLY A 98 7.45 0.04 -8.57
CA GLY A 98 8.16 -0.95 -9.38
C GLY A 98 9.63 -1.11 -8.98
N PRO A 99 10.26 -2.26 -9.32
CA PRO A 99 11.67 -2.52 -9.01
C PRO A 99 12.63 -1.46 -9.57
N VAL A 100 12.36 -0.95 -10.79
CA VAL A 100 13.20 0.08 -11.40
C VAL A 100 13.00 1.43 -10.71
N SER A 101 11.76 1.77 -10.35
CA SER A 101 11.44 2.95 -9.53
C SER A 101 12.13 2.90 -8.16
N ALA A 102 12.18 1.74 -7.52
CA ALA A 102 12.91 1.57 -6.26
C ALA A 102 14.44 1.75 -6.43
N GLU A 103 15.01 1.32 -7.55
CA GLU A 103 16.42 1.58 -7.86
C GLU A 103 16.68 3.09 -8.05
N ILE A 104 15.80 3.80 -8.77
CA ILE A 104 15.87 5.26 -8.96
C ILE A 104 15.76 5.98 -7.60
N LEU A 105 14.83 5.58 -6.73
CA LEU A 105 14.72 6.09 -5.35
C LEU A 105 16.02 5.85 -4.57
N GLY A 106 16.61 4.67 -4.71
CA GLY A 106 17.88 4.32 -4.09
C GLY A 106 19.05 5.17 -4.55
N GLU A 107 19.10 5.51 -5.85
CA GLU A 107 20.10 6.41 -6.41
C GLU A 107 19.93 7.85 -5.90
N MET A 108 18.70 8.37 -5.91
CA MET A 108 18.38 9.72 -5.43
C MET A 108 18.59 9.92 -3.93
N SER A 109 18.45 8.84 -3.16
CA SER A 109 18.63 8.83 -1.70
C SER A 109 19.97 8.26 -1.22
N LYS A 110 20.94 8.11 -2.13
CA LYS A 110 22.30 7.62 -1.77
C LYS A 110 22.96 8.54 -0.75
N ASP A 111 22.84 9.84 -0.95
CA ASP A 111 23.11 10.86 0.08
C ASP A 111 21.77 11.22 0.71
N SER A 112 21.52 10.70 1.93
CA SER A 112 20.25 10.88 2.62
C SER A 112 19.93 12.36 2.91
N THR A 113 20.93 13.22 3.02
CA THR A 113 20.75 14.67 3.28
C THR A 113 20.21 15.42 2.06
N LYS A 114 20.35 14.85 0.86
CA LYS A 114 19.89 15.44 -0.40
C LYS A 114 18.63 14.78 -0.96
N THR A 115 18.05 13.83 -0.26
CA THR A 115 16.90 13.03 -0.74
C THR A 115 15.74 13.93 -1.15
N ILE A 116 15.35 14.90 -0.34
CA ILE A 116 14.24 15.82 -0.62
C ILE A 116 14.52 16.64 -1.86
N GLU A 117 15.71 17.22 -1.96
CA GLU A 117 16.14 18.04 -3.11
C GLU A 117 16.17 17.23 -4.42
N ASN A 118 16.79 16.04 -4.38
CA ASN A 118 16.92 15.17 -5.55
C ASN A 118 15.55 14.70 -6.05
N LEU A 119 14.64 14.30 -5.13
CA LEU A 119 13.27 13.93 -5.49
C LEU A 119 12.48 15.11 -6.03
N ASN A 120 12.64 16.31 -5.45
CA ASN A 120 12.01 17.52 -5.96
C ASN A 120 12.44 17.80 -7.41
N ALA A 121 13.73 17.75 -7.68
CA ALA A 121 14.28 17.97 -9.03
C ALA A 121 13.76 16.94 -10.03
N PHE A 122 13.73 15.66 -9.63
CA PHE A 122 13.23 14.56 -10.45
C PHE A 122 11.73 14.70 -10.73
N ASN A 123 10.92 14.90 -9.71
CA ASN A 123 9.48 15.10 -9.85
C ASN A 123 9.15 16.32 -10.69
N SER A 124 9.84 17.45 -10.47
CA SER A 124 9.64 18.70 -11.23
C SER A 124 10.04 18.57 -12.71
N LYS A 125 10.95 17.66 -13.05
CA LYS A 125 11.35 17.40 -14.43
C LYS A 125 10.36 16.52 -15.19
N PHE A 126 9.71 15.57 -14.50
CA PHE A 126 8.95 14.48 -15.14
C PHE A 126 7.47 14.42 -14.77
N TYR A 127 6.94 15.41 -14.04
CA TYR A 127 5.52 15.40 -13.72
C TYR A 127 4.63 15.46 -14.98
N VAL A 128 3.45 14.87 -14.86
CA VAL A 128 2.39 14.95 -15.88
C VAL A 128 1.20 15.68 -15.30
N GLN A 129 0.86 16.83 -15.90
CA GLN A 129 -0.27 17.64 -15.48
C GLN A 129 -1.53 17.18 -16.19
N THR A 130 -2.59 16.89 -15.43
CA THR A 130 -3.95 16.71 -15.93
C THR A 130 -4.84 17.89 -15.55
N LYS A 131 -6.09 17.90 -16.01
CA LYS A 131 -7.04 18.97 -15.65
C LYS A 131 -7.23 19.11 -14.13
N ASN A 132 -7.20 17.99 -13.41
CA ASN A 132 -7.57 17.92 -12.00
C ASN A 132 -6.46 17.45 -11.07
N ARG A 133 -5.37 16.90 -11.60
CA ARG A 133 -4.29 16.28 -10.81
C ARG A 133 -2.95 16.44 -11.48
N THR A 134 -1.90 16.47 -10.67
CA THR A 134 -0.51 16.31 -11.09
C THR A 134 -0.03 14.95 -10.67
N PHE A 135 0.54 14.20 -11.61
CA PHE A 135 1.16 12.91 -11.34
C PHE A 135 2.68 13.05 -11.41
N THR A 136 3.37 12.62 -10.38
CA THR A 136 4.82 12.46 -10.39
C THR A 136 5.19 11.07 -10.94
N PRO A 137 6.41 10.89 -11.49
CA PRO A 137 6.76 9.65 -12.19
C PRO A 137 6.87 8.42 -11.28
N ILE A 138 7.11 8.59 -9.99
CA ILE A 138 7.09 7.51 -9.00
C ILE A 138 5.90 7.76 -8.07
N PRO A 139 4.92 6.84 -8.04
CA PRO A 139 3.76 7.00 -7.17
C PRO A 139 4.17 7.00 -5.70
N PHE A 140 3.39 7.67 -4.85
CA PHE A 140 3.59 7.73 -3.40
C PHE A 140 4.91 8.37 -2.95
N PHE A 141 5.57 9.12 -3.84
CA PHE A 141 6.79 9.89 -3.56
C PHE A 141 6.70 11.33 -4.11
N SER A 142 5.48 11.88 -4.14
CA SER A 142 5.22 13.24 -4.59
C SER A 142 5.37 14.30 -3.49
N ASN A 143 5.54 13.90 -2.22
CA ASN A 143 5.46 14.79 -1.08
C ASN A 143 6.77 14.85 -0.30
N VAL A 144 6.93 15.91 0.47
CA VAL A 144 8.12 16.12 1.32
C VAL A 144 8.21 15.01 2.38
N GLU A 145 7.10 14.67 3.01
CA GLU A 145 7.04 13.65 4.07
C GLU A 145 7.43 12.26 3.55
N ASP A 146 7.11 11.97 2.28
CA ASP A 146 7.53 10.72 1.62
C ASP A 146 9.06 10.69 1.40
N ALA A 147 9.63 11.83 0.99
CA ALA A 147 11.07 11.98 0.87
C ALA A 147 11.78 11.89 2.24
N GLU A 148 11.14 12.37 3.30
CA GLU A 148 11.68 12.35 4.66
C GLU A 148 11.78 10.93 5.23
N PHE A 149 10.74 10.09 5.11
CA PHE A 149 10.85 8.71 5.59
C PHE A 149 11.86 7.89 4.75
N LEU A 150 11.94 8.18 3.44
CA LEU A 150 12.96 7.57 2.60
C LEU A 150 14.38 7.96 3.06
N ALA A 151 14.61 9.25 3.30
CA ALA A 151 15.89 9.75 3.83
C ALA A 151 16.25 9.10 5.17
N GLU A 152 15.26 8.91 6.06
CA GLU A 152 15.46 8.30 7.37
C GLU A 152 15.87 6.82 7.25
N ALA A 153 15.25 6.07 6.32
CA ALA A 153 15.64 4.68 6.03
C ALA A 153 17.06 4.61 5.41
N ARG A 154 17.36 5.50 4.45
CA ARG A 154 18.65 5.53 3.76
C ARG A 154 19.81 6.01 4.63
N LYS A 155 19.56 6.93 5.55
CA LYS A 155 20.50 7.31 6.60
C LYS A 155 21.00 6.11 7.43
N ARG A 156 20.15 5.08 7.55
CA ARG A 156 20.44 3.81 8.24
C ARG A 156 20.88 2.69 7.31
N ASN A 157 21.19 2.98 6.06
CA ASN A 157 21.63 2.02 5.05
C ASN A 157 20.61 0.88 4.80
N TRP A 158 19.31 1.15 4.91
CA TRP A 158 18.32 0.14 4.56
C TRP A 158 18.29 -0.12 3.07
N ASN A 159 18.09 -1.38 2.69
CA ASN A 159 17.81 -1.79 1.33
C ASN A 159 16.38 -1.40 0.96
N LEU A 160 16.18 -1.02 -0.30
CA LEU A 160 14.85 -0.75 -0.86
C LEU A 160 14.46 -1.89 -1.79
N LEU A 161 13.21 -2.35 -1.71
CA LEU A 161 12.59 -3.29 -2.63
C LEU A 161 11.34 -2.67 -3.23
N GLY A 162 11.27 -2.57 -4.54
CA GLY A 162 10.04 -2.28 -5.26
C GLY A 162 9.32 -3.59 -5.55
N LEU A 163 8.07 -3.70 -5.16
CA LEU A 163 7.31 -4.93 -5.33
C LEU A 163 6.29 -4.85 -6.45
N ASP A 164 5.75 -3.67 -6.71
CA ASP A 164 4.66 -3.46 -7.65
C ASP A 164 5.13 -3.37 -9.10
N GLN A 165 4.18 -3.19 -10.01
CA GLN A 165 4.45 -2.75 -11.36
C GLN A 165 4.98 -1.31 -11.38
N GLU A 166 5.57 -0.89 -12.50
CA GLU A 166 5.96 0.50 -12.68
C GLU A 166 4.71 1.38 -12.85
N PHE A 167 4.86 2.68 -12.65
CA PHE A 167 3.74 3.61 -12.82
C PHE A 167 3.63 4.08 -14.27
N SER A 168 2.42 4.10 -14.82
CA SER A 168 2.21 4.43 -16.23
C SER A 168 2.60 5.85 -16.63
N PHE A 169 2.53 6.83 -15.72
CA PHE A 169 3.05 8.18 -15.95
C PHE A 169 4.58 8.30 -15.69
N GLY A 170 5.23 7.21 -15.31
CA GLY A 170 6.68 7.13 -15.11
C GLY A 170 7.46 6.60 -16.32
N TYR A 171 6.87 6.39 -17.50
CA TYR A 171 7.57 5.75 -18.61
C TYR A 171 8.67 6.63 -19.22
N VAL A 172 8.50 7.95 -19.27
CA VAL A 172 9.55 8.84 -19.81
C VAL A 172 10.87 8.70 -19.06
N PRO A 173 10.94 8.79 -17.72
CA PRO A 173 12.20 8.55 -17.00
C PRO A 173 12.72 7.11 -17.13
N LEU A 174 11.86 6.10 -17.27
CA LEU A 174 12.30 4.72 -17.52
C LEU A 174 12.96 4.58 -18.90
N ILE A 175 12.38 5.17 -19.94
CA ILE A 175 12.95 5.25 -21.30
C ILE A 175 14.28 6.03 -21.28
N GLN A 176 14.35 7.15 -20.54
CA GLN A 176 15.60 7.89 -20.36
C GLN A 176 16.67 7.00 -19.70
N LYS A 177 16.32 6.27 -18.62
CA LYS A 177 17.26 5.36 -17.94
C LYS A 177 17.76 4.26 -18.89
N MET A 178 16.88 3.69 -19.74
CA MET A 178 17.31 2.73 -20.77
C MET A 178 18.32 3.37 -21.73
N PHE A 179 18.06 4.60 -22.18
CA PHE A 179 18.98 5.31 -23.07
C PHE A 179 20.33 5.61 -22.38
N GLU A 180 20.31 6.02 -21.11
CA GLU A 180 21.51 6.27 -20.31
C GLU A 180 22.37 5.02 -20.10
N ASN A 181 21.78 3.84 -20.00
CA ASN A 181 22.47 2.56 -19.86
C ASN A 181 23.17 2.08 -21.15
N LEU A 182 22.94 2.73 -22.32
CA LEU A 182 23.57 2.35 -23.57
C LEU A 182 25.03 2.81 -23.62
N ASN A 183 25.85 2.06 -24.34
CA ASN A 183 27.21 2.50 -24.67
C ASN A 183 27.19 3.67 -25.70
N ALA A 184 28.30 4.35 -25.86
CA ALA A 184 28.40 5.53 -26.71
C ALA A 184 27.96 5.30 -28.18
N LYS A 185 28.32 4.15 -28.78
CA LYS A 185 27.94 3.79 -30.15
C LYS A 185 26.42 3.62 -30.28
N LYS A 186 25.79 2.85 -29.37
CA LYS A 186 24.33 2.64 -29.35
C LYS A 186 23.56 3.92 -29.03
N LYS A 187 24.11 4.81 -28.20
CA LYS A 187 23.50 6.15 -27.95
C LYS A 187 23.40 6.96 -29.22
N ILE A 188 24.46 7.01 -30.03
CA ILE A 188 24.44 7.72 -31.31
C ILE A 188 23.41 7.10 -32.26
N GLU A 189 23.42 5.77 -32.38
CA GLU A 189 22.49 5.01 -33.23
C GLU A 189 21.01 5.23 -32.87
N LEU A 190 20.70 5.13 -31.60
CA LEU A 190 19.32 5.13 -31.11
C LEU A 190 18.79 6.51 -30.71
N LYS A 191 19.59 7.55 -30.69
CA LYS A 191 19.17 8.90 -30.29
C LYS A 191 17.91 9.40 -31.02
N PRO A 192 17.82 9.31 -32.38
CA PRO A 192 16.60 9.77 -33.07
C PRO A 192 15.36 9.00 -32.66
N LEU A 193 15.46 7.67 -32.48
CA LEU A 193 14.35 6.82 -32.03
C LEU A 193 13.97 7.14 -30.58
N TYR A 194 14.95 7.36 -29.68
CA TYR A 194 14.71 7.78 -28.31
C TYR A 194 13.90 9.09 -28.25
N GLU A 195 14.32 10.10 -28.98
CA GLU A 195 13.62 11.40 -29.02
C GLU A 195 12.19 11.26 -29.56
N GLN A 196 12.00 10.44 -30.58
CA GLN A 196 10.67 10.12 -31.11
C GLN A 196 9.81 9.43 -30.08
N VAL A 197 10.31 8.41 -29.38
CA VAL A 197 9.57 7.64 -28.35
C VAL A 197 9.15 8.54 -27.20
N VAL A 198 10.04 9.41 -26.69
CA VAL A 198 9.68 10.38 -25.64
C VAL A 198 8.56 11.30 -26.11
N GLY A 199 8.63 11.78 -27.36
CA GLY A 199 7.57 12.59 -27.97
C GLY A 199 6.24 11.84 -28.07
N SER A 200 6.26 10.59 -28.54
CA SER A 200 5.08 9.73 -28.66
C SER A 200 4.41 9.48 -27.31
N ILE A 201 5.17 9.09 -26.27
CA ILE A 201 4.63 8.84 -24.93
C ILE A 201 3.98 10.10 -24.38
N ASN A 202 4.60 11.25 -24.46
CA ASN A 202 4.01 12.53 -24.02
C ASN A 202 2.72 12.86 -24.80
N SER A 203 2.67 12.56 -26.10
CA SER A 203 1.48 12.74 -26.93
C SER A 203 0.35 11.79 -26.51
N PHE A 204 0.66 10.54 -26.14
CA PHE A 204 -0.31 9.58 -25.65
C PHE A 204 -0.88 10.02 -24.29
N TYR A 205 -0.04 10.53 -23.38
CA TYR A 205 -0.51 11.12 -22.11
C TYR A 205 -1.45 12.28 -22.37
N LYS A 206 -1.08 13.21 -23.26
CA LYS A 206 -1.92 14.34 -23.62
C LYS A 206 -3.24 13.89 -24.22
N ALA A 207 -3.27 12.97 -25.17
CA ALA A 207 -4.49 12.44 -25.77
C ALA A 207 -5.38 11.71 -24.75
N SER A 208 -4.79 11.03 -23.77
CA SER A 208 -5.54 10.41 -22.68
C SER A 208 -6.20 11.45 -21.78
N ILE A 209 -5.51 12.54 -21.47
CA ILE A 209 -5.99 13.61 -20.60
C ILE A 209 -7.07 14.46 -21.29
N ASP A 210 -6.82 14.85 -22.53
CA ASP A 210 -7.64 15.82 -23.26
C ASP A 210 -8.84 15.16 -23.94
N GLU A 211 -8.69 13.93 -24.43
CA GLU A 211 -9.63 13.25 -25.30
C GLU A 211 -10.19 11.95 -24.72
N GLY A 212 -9.72 11.52 -23.53
CA GLY A 212 -10.14 10.26 -22.91
C GLY A 212 -9.74 9.00 -23.70
N LYS A 213 -8.70 9.10 -24.54
CA LYS A 213 -8.14 7.96 -25.28
C LYS A 213 -7.29 7.09 -24.36
N SER A 214 -7.35 5.76 -24.56
CA SER A 214 -6.50 4.84 -23.80
C SER A 214 -5.04 5.00 -24.19
N GLN A 215 -4.23 5.59 -23.32
CA GLN A 215 -2.77 5.68 -23.50
C GLN A 215 -2.12 4.29 -23.56
N TYR A 216 -2.68 3.32 -22.83
CA TYR A 216 -2.12 1.96 -22.76
C TYR A 216 -2.19 1.26 -24.11
N LYS A 217 -3.37 1.32 -24.77
CA LYS A 217 -3.50 0.77 -26.13
C LYS A 217 -2.56 1.46 -27.11
N ALA A 218 -2.45 2.80 -27.05
CA ALA A 218 -1.57 3.56 -27.92
C ALA A 218 -0.10 3.15 -27.73
N ILE A 219 0.35 2.92 -26.50
CA ILE A 219 1.71 2.47 -26.19
C ILE A 219 1.94 1.04 -26.72
N LEU A 220 0.99 0.10 -26.48
CA LEU A 220 1.09 -1.30 -26.95
C LEU A 220 1.18 -1.38 -28.48
N ASP A 221 0.41 -0.56 -29.19
CA ASP A 221 0.33 -0.54 -30.65
C ASP A 221 1.46 0.28 -31.31
N SER A 222 2.19 1.08 -30.54
CA SER A 222 3.24 1.99 -31.09
C SER A 222 4.47 1.20 -31.56
N LYS A 223 4.72 1.25 -32.87
CA LYS A 223 5.87 0.58 -33.45
C LYS A 223 7.19 1.17 -32.93
N GLU A 224 7.28 2.50 -32.84
CA GLU A 224 8.49 3.20 -32.39
C GLU A 224 8.82 2.89 -30.93
N VAL A 225 7.80 2.79 -30.05
CA VAL A 225 8.01 2.41 -28.64
C VAL A 225 8.53 0.96 -28.57
N ASN A 226 7.90 0.03 -29.29
CA ASN A 226 8.29 -1.37 -29.28
C ASN A 226 9.69 -1.57 -29.91
N ASP A 227 9.99 -0.90 -31.01
CA ASP A 227 11.32 -0.93 -31.65
C ASP A 227 12.42 -0.41 -30.70
N PHE A 228 12.15 0.67 -29.94
CA PHE A 228 13.12 1.20 -28.99
C PHE A 228 13.34 0.23 -27.82
N LEU A 229 12.24 -0.28 -27.23
CA LEU A 229 12.33 -1.23 -26.11
C LEU A 229 13.16 -2.47 -26.52
N GLU A 230 12.97 -2.99 -27.73
CA GLU A 230 13.70 -4.15 -28.24
C GLU A 230 15.18 -3.83 -28.48
N LYS A 231 15.46 -2.77 -29.28
CA LYS A 231 16.83 -2.42 -29.66
C LYS A 231 17.69 -1.95 -28.49
N ALA A 232 17.10 -1.22 -27.54
CA ALA A 232 17.79 -0.78 -26.34
C ALA A 232 18.04 -1.91 -25.33
N ALA A 233 17.20 -2.97 -25.35
CA ALA A 233 17.36 -4.15 -24.52
C ALA A 233 18.34 -5.20 -25.10
N GLU A 234 18.68 -5.09 -26.41
CA GLU A 234 19.56 -6.02 -27.08
C GLU A 234 20.93 -6.12 -26.39
N ASN A 235 21.29 -7.32 -25.93
CA ASN A 235 22.53 -7.58 -25.18
C ASN A 235 22.73 -6.70 -23.91
N ASN A 236 21.63 -6.16 -23.36
CA ASN A 236 21.63 -5.34 -22.15
C ASN A 236 20.60 -5.85 -21.13
N PRO A 237 21.00 -6.71 -20.18
CA PRO A 237 20.06 -7.30 -19.21
C PRO A 237 19.33 -6.26 -18.37
N LYS A 238 19.96 -5.13 -18.01
CA LYS A 238 19.31 -4.04 -17.27
C LYS A 238 18.18 -3.42 -18.08
N ASN A 239 18.45 -3.10 -19.34
CA ASN A 239 17.43 -2.54 -20.24
C ASN A 239 16.32 -3.56 -20.53
N LYS A 240 16.68 -4.84 -20.64
CA LYS A 240 15.66 -5.90 -20.78
C LYS A 240 14.69 -5.90 -19.60
N GLN A 241 15.18 -5.81 -18.36
CA GLN A 241 14.35 -5.70 -17.18
C GLN A 241 13.39 -4.50 -17.25
N ILE A 242 13.89 -3.32 -17.66
CA ILE A 242 13.06 -2.11 -17.79
C ILE A 242 12.02 -2.28 -18.90
N ALA A 243 12.41 -2.81 -20.07
CA ALA A 243 11.49 -3.05 -21.18
C ALA A 243 10.37 -4.02 -20.80
N ASP A 244 10.72 -5.13 -20.13
CA ASP A 244 9.76 -6.13 -19.65
C ASP A 244 8.80 -5.51 -18.62
N ALA A 245 9.31 -4.67 -17.71
CA ALA A 245 8.50 -3.96 -16.72
C ALA A 245 7.51 -2.97 -17.37
N ILE A 246 7.94 -2.20 -18.37
CA ILE A 246 7.07 -1.28 -19.13
C ILE A 246 5.97 -2.07 -19.83
N ARG A 247 6.30 -3.15 -20.53
CA ARG A 247 5.33 -3.99 -21.24
C ARG A 247 4.31 -4.60 -20.28
N PHE A 248 4.79 -5.23 -19.21
CA PHE A 248 3.93 -5.82 -18.18
C PHE A 248 2.97 -4.80 -17.57
N THR A 249 3.51 -3.65 -17.16
CA THR A 249 2.71 -2.57 -16.58
C THR A 249 1.63 -2.08 -17.56
N THR A 250 2.01 -1.89 -18.83
CA THR A 250 1.07 -1.42 -19.85
C THR A 250 -0.06 -2.43 -20.07
N ASP A 251 0.25 -3.73 -20.08
CA ASP A 251 -0.75 -4.81 -20.20
C ASP A 251 -1.72 -4.82 -19.00
N ILE A 252 -1.20 -4.68 -17.76
CA ILE A 252 -2.04 -4.65 -16.57
C ILE A 252 -2.99 -3.45 -16.59
N TYR A 253 -2.49 -2.25 -16.88
CA TYR A 253 -3.34 -1.07 -16.98
C TYR A 253 -4.35 -1.16 -18.14
N TYR A 254 -3.94 -1.74 -19.28
CA TYR A 254 -4.86 -1.96 -20.41
C TYR A 254 -5.99 -2.93 -20.03
N MET A 255 -5.67 -4.02 -19.33
CA MET A 255 -6.70 -4.96 -18.85
C MET A 255 -7.65 -4.32 -17.82
N ASN A 256 -7.19 -3.33 -17.05
CA ASN A 256 -8.01 -2.57 -16.09
C ASN A 256 -8.80 -1.41 -16.74
N ASP A 257 -8.57 -1.09 -18.03
CA ASP A 257 -9.32 -0.06 -18.74
C ASP A 257 -10.83 -0.39 -18.71
N ASP A 258 -11.66 0.62 -18.41
CA ASP A 258 -13.12 0.48 -18.28
C ASP A 258 -13.81 -0.11 -19.51
N LYS A 259 -13.18 -0.01 -20.69
CA LYS A 259 -13.65 -0.62 -21.93
C LYS A 259 -13.30 -2.10 -22.05
N ILE A 260 -12.25 -2.55 -21.37
CA ILE A 260 -11.73 -3.93 -21.42
C ILE A 260 -12.25 -4.77 -20.25
N ARG A 261 -12.30 -4.20 -19.04
CA ARG A 261 -12.91 -4.77 -17.81
C ARG A 261 -12.42 -6.16 -17.43
N LYS A 262 -11.14 -6.46 -17.65
CA LYS A 262 -10.52 -7.71 -17.21
C LYS A 262 -9.90 -7.58 -15.81
N TYR A 263 -10.64 -6.95 -14.90
CA TYR A 263 -10.14 -6.54 -13.57
C TYR A 263 -9.52 -7.69 -12.76
N TYR A 264 -10.19 -8.85 -12.71
CA TYR A 264 -9.64 -10.00 -11.98
C TYR A 264 -8.33 -10.49 -12.58
N ALA A 265 -8.23 -10.60 -13.90
CA ALA A 265 -7.00 -11.02 -14.57
C ALA A 265 -5.86 -10.02 -14.37
N ALA A 266 -6.17 -8.73 -14.44
CA ALA A 266 -5.22 -7.65 -14.18
C ALA A 266 -4.70 -7.69 -12.73
N ASN A 267 -5.60 -7.71 -11.75
CA ASN A 267 -5.23 -7.74 -10.34
C ASN A 267 -4.50 -9.03 -9.97
N SER A 268 -4.93 -10.18 -10.48
CA SER A 268 -4.23 -11.46 -10.29
C SER A 268 -2.82 -11.43 -10.90
N GLY A 269 -2.67 -10.89 -12.10
CA GLY A 269 -1.37 -10.68 -12.74
C GLY A 269 -0.47 -9.77 -11.90
N ARG A 270 -1.00 -8.63 -11.42
CA ARG A 270 -0.28 -7.66 -10.57
C ARG A 270 0.20 -8.31 -9.27
N VAL A 271 -0.68 -9.03 -8.55
CA VAL A 271 -0.31 -9.70 -7.30
C VAL A 271 0.76 -10.77 -7.50
N ASN A 272 0.65 -11.57 -8.58
CA ASN A 272 1.68 -12.55 -8.93
C ASN A 272 3.02 -11.89 -9.26
N TYR A 273 2.99 -10.72 -9.91
CA TYR A 273 4.18 -9.92 -10.19
C TYR A 273 4.81 -9.38 -8.90
N MET A 274 4.01 -8.89 -7.95
CA MET A 274 4.49 -8.49 -6.62
C MET A 274 5.20 -9.63 -5.89
N LYS A 275 4.62 -10.84 -5.91
CA LYS A 275 5.21 -12.04 -5.29
C LYS A 275 6.51 -12.46 -5.97
N LYS A 276 6.57 -12.37 -7.30
CA LYS A 276 7.79 -12.59 -8.07
C LYS A 276 8.88 -11.59 -7.66
N ASN A 277 8.55 -10.29 -7.64
CA ASN A 277 9.51 -9.24 -7.27
C ASN A 277 10.00 -9.40 -5.81
N LEU A 278 9.14 -9.83 -4.89
CA LEU A 278 9.54 -10.16 -3.53
C LEU A 278 10.56 -11.30 -3.50
N SER A 279 10.28 -12.39 -4.22
CA SER A 279 11.16 -13.56 -4.29
C SER A 279 12.53 -13.21 -4.90
N GLU A 280 12.52 -12.49 -6.02
CA GLU A 280 13.74 -12.02 -6.69
C GLU A 280 14.53 -11.02 -5.82
N GLY A 281 13.81 -10.12 -5.12
CA GLY A 281 14.39 -9.18 -4.17
C GLY A 281 15.06 -9.89 -3.00
N PHE A 282 14.42 -10.88 -2.43
CA PHE A 282 15.01 -11.70 -1.36
C PHE A 282 16.28 -12.42 -1.83
N ALA A 283 16.25 -12.99 -3.02
CA ALA A 283 17.42 -13.63 -3.62
C ALA A 283 18.58 -12.64 -3.85
N LYS A 284 18.27 -11.46 -4.44
CA LYS A 284 19.26 -10.38 -4.71
C LYS A 284 19.90 -9.86 -3.43
N LEU A 285 19.12 -9.68 -2.36
CA LEU A 285 19.60 -9.21 -1.05
C LEU A 285 20.20 -10.31 -0.18
N LYS A 286 20.11 -11.58 -0.59
CA LYS A 286 20.44 -12.74 0.24
C LYS A 286 19.66 -12.70 1.58
N PHE A 287 18.40 -12.29 1.51
CA PHE A 287 17.50 -12.16 2.65
C PHE A 287 17.22 -13.54 3.25
N ASP A 288 17.58 -13.72 4.52
CA ASP A 288 17.29 -14.95 5.26
C ASP A 288 15.86 -14.88 5.82
N THR A 289 14.94 -15.60 5.18
CA THR A 289 13.53 -15.65 5.59
C THR A 289 13.28 -16.23 6.99
N LYS A 290 14.30 -16.73 7.67
CA LYS A 290 14.20 -17.24 9.05
C LYS A 290 14.50 -16.19 10.10
N LYS A 291 15.28 -15.14 9.77
CA LYS A 291 15.76 -14.18 10.77
C LYS A 291 15.73 -12.72 10.35
N ASP A 292 15.86 -12.42 9.03
CA ASP A 292 15.93 -11.03 8.58
C ASP A 292 14.55 -10.38 8.66
N LYS A 293 14.53 -9.10 9.03
CA LYS A 293 13.29 -8.33 9.24
C LYS A 293 13.08 -7.32 8.12
N MET A 294 11.81 -7.06 7.80
CA MET A 294 11.41 -6.15 6.74
C MET A 294 10.21 -5.31 7.15
N LEU A 295 10.26 -4.01 6.81
CA LEU A 295 9.12 -3.12 6.76
C LEU A 295 8.51 -3.16 5.36
N LEU A 296 7.19 -3.28 5.27
CA LEU A 296 6.41 -3.12 4.03
C LEU A 296 5.44 -1.95 4.20
N LYS A 297 5.37 -1.03 3.22
CA LYS A 297 4.38 0.05 3.15
C LYS A 297 3.69 0.00 1.80
N MET A 298 2.39 -0.28 1.80
CA MET A 298 1.54 -0.41 0.61
C MET A 298 0.09 -0.05 0.96
N GLY A 299 -0.77 0.09 -0.04
CA GLY A 299 -2.21 0.22 0.17
C GLY A 299 -2.77 -0.92 1.04
N ALA A 300 -3.72 -0.61 1.92
CA ALA A 300 -4.26 -1.52 2.93
C ALA A 300 -4.77 -2.85 2.35
N VAL A 301 -5.29 -2.84 1.12
CA VAL A 301 -5.76 -4.05 0.43
C VAL A 301 -4.64 -5.08 0.25
N HIS A 302 -3.41 -4.63 -0.01
CA HIS A 302 -2.26 -5.49 -0.27
C HIS A 302 -1.55 -5.98 1.00
N THR A 303 -1.72 -5.28 2.12
CA THR A 303 -1.00 -5.58 3.36
C THR A 303 -1.73 -6.52 4.30
N GLY A 304 -3.05 -6.67 4.15
CA GLY A 304 -3.85 -7.54 5.01
C GLY A 304 -3.58 -9.03 4.80
N ARG A 305 -3.82 -9.84 5.83
CA ARG A 305 -3.77 -11.30 5.71
C ARG A 305 -5.08 -11.85 5.15
N GLY A 306 -5.03 -13.08 4.66
CA GLY A 306 -6.19 -13.78 4.13
C GLY A 306 -6.62 -13.31 2.74
N PHE A 307 -7.86 -13.55 2.42
CA PHE A 307 -8.46 -13.24 1.12
C PHE A 307 -8.88 -11.77 1.09
N SER A 308 -8.49 -11.04 0.05
CA SER A 308 -8.77 -9.60 -0.07
C SER A 308 -10.09 -9.31 -0.78
N ASP A 309 -10.54 -8.05 -0.72
CA ASP A 309 -11.70 -7.56 -1.47
C ASP A 309 -11.53 -7.68 -3.00
N LEU A 310 -10.27 -7.80 -3.47
CA LEU A 310 -9.97 -8.13 -4.86
C LEU A 310 -10.11 -9.62 -5.19
N SER A 311 -10.60 -10.42 -4.24
CA SER A 311 -10.72 -11.88 -4.35
C SER A 311 -9.40 -12.60 -4.60
N LEU A 312 -8.33 -12.15 -3.92
CA LEU A 312 -6.97 -12.65 -4.06
C LEU A 312 -6.28 -12.81 -2.71
N PHE A 313 -5.28 -13.69 -2.63
CA PHE A 313 -4.31 -13.73 -1.54
C PHE A 313 -3.16 -12.78 -1.86
N GLU A 314 -3.14 -11.64 -1.20
CA GLU A 314 -2.23 -10.54 -1.42
C GLU A 314 -0.81 -10.79 -0.87
N ILE A 315 0.08 -9.81 -1.04
CA ILE A 315 1.47 -9.89 -0.56
C ILE A 315 1.53 -10.00 0.97
N GLY A 316 0.61 -9.33 1.69
CA GLY A 316 0.51 -9.43 3.14
C GLY A 316 0.23 -10.85 3.62
N ASN A 317 -0.66 -11.58 2.93
CA ASN A 317 -0.87 -13.00 3.23
C ASN A 317 0.39 -13.84 2.97
N THR A 318 1.10 -13.59 1.86
CA THR A 318 2.35 -14.30 1.54
C THR A 318 3.40 -14.12 2.65
N LEU A 319 3.57 -12.90 3.16
CA LEU A 319 4.51 -12.61 4.26
C LEU A 319 4.05 -13.24 5.58
N THR A 320 2.75 -13.30 5.84
CA THR A 320 2.18 -14.02 6.99
C THR A 320 2.56 -15.50 6.95
N GLU A 321 2.39 -16.16 5.82
CA GLU A 321 2.70 -17.57 5.64
C GLU A 321 4.21 -17.84 5.77
N ILE A 322 5.07 -16.99 5.20
CA ILE A 322 6.53 -17.10 5.35
C ILE A 322 6.94 -16.98 6.82
N ALA A 323 6.42 -15.97 7.53
CA ALA A 323 6.71 -15.78 8.95
C ALA A 323 6.26 -17.00 9.78
N SER A 324 5.01 -17.41 9.60
CA SER A 324 4.41 -18.53 10.33
C SER A 324 5.16 -19.84 10.08
N PHE A 325 5.50 -20.15 8.82
CA PHE A 325 6.28 -21.32 8.44
C PHE A 325 7.64 -21.36 9.16
N ASN A 326 8.27 -20.20 9.35
CA ASN A 326 9.54 -20.06 10.05
C ASN A 326 9.39 -19.85 11.58
N ARG A 327 8.19 -20.00 12.15
CA ARG A 327 7.87 -19.78 13.58
C ARG A 327 8.12 -18.34 14.02
N ASN A 328 8.01 -17.40 13.11
CA ASN A 328 8.05 -15.97 13.33
C ASN A 328 6.63 -15.38 13.23
N GLN A 329 6.54 -14.06 13.37
CA GLN A 329 5.28 -13.32 13.33
C GLN A 329 5.33 -12.21 12.29
N SER A 330 4.17 -11.85 11.75
CA SER A 330 3.92 -10.61 11.02
C SER A 330 2.99 -9.72 11.84
N LEU A 331 3.16 -8.41 11.73
CA LEU A 331 2.29 -7.40 12.31
C LEU A 331 1.64 -6.61 11.18
N HIS A 332 0.31 -6.63 11.12
CA HIS A 332 -0.48 -5.97 10.11
C HIS A 332 -1.16 -4.76 10.72
N ILE A 333 -0.86 -3.59 10.19
CA ILE A 333 -1.36 -2.30 10.66
C ILE A 333 -2.16 -1.66 9.53
N GLU A 334 -3.40 -1.28 9.82
CA GLU A 334 -4.22 -0.47 8.92
C GLU A 334 -4.46 0.91 9.54
N PHE A 335 -4.50 1.92 8.68
CA PHE A 335 -4.75 3.28 9.10
C PHE A 335 -6.15 3.73 8.70
N GLY A 336 -6.75 4.58 9.55
CA GLY A 336 -7.95 5.34 9.26
C GLY A 336 -7.84 6.75 9.80
N ALA A 337 -8.70 7.64 9.38
CA ALA A 337 -8.75 9.01 9.89
C ALA A 337 -10.20 9.39 10.22
N ARG A 338 -10.42 9.89 11.44
CA ARG A 338 -11.71 10.50 11.83
C ARG A 338 -11.73 11.98 11.50
N PHE A 339 -10.67 12.68 11.88
CA PHE A 339 -10.57 14.11 11.71
C PHE A 339 -9.60 14.41 10.57
N TYR A 340 -10.06 15.20 9.59
CA TYR A 340 -9.23 15.58 8.44
C TYR A 340 -9.59 16.99 7.97
N VAL A 341 -8.67 17.61 7.23
CA VAL A 341 -8.90 18.90 6.60
C VAL A 341 -9.24 18.68 5.13
N ASP A 342 -10.35 19.21 4.68
CA ASP A 342 -10.75 19.26 3.26
C ASP A 342 -11.12 20.68 2.89
N ASN A 343 -10.50 21.21 1.82
CA ASN A 343 -10.70 22.60 1.38
C ASN A 343 -10.62 23.64 2.53
N SER A 344 -9.59 23.49 3.38
CA SER A 344 -9.35 24.33 4.57
C SER A 344 -10.42 24.24 5.66
N LYS A 345 -11.28 23.23 5.64
CA LYS A 345 -12.29 22.99 6.67
C LYS A 345 -11.97 21.70 7.40
N GLU A 346 -12.07 21.75 8.72
CA GLU A 346 -12.00 20.53 9.53
C GLU A 346 -13.29 19.72 9.34
N ILE A 347 -13.14 18.44 9.05
CA ILE A 347 -14.21 17.46 8.87
C ILE A 347 -14.10 16.40 9.96
N ASP A 348 -15.23 16.06 10.59
CA ASP A 348 -15.36 14.84 11.40
C ASP A 348 -16.07 13.79 10.55
N ALA A 349 -15.42 12.70 10.22
CA ALA A 349 -15.97 11.60 9.42
C ALA A 349 -17.26 11.02 10.01
N LEU A 350 -17.50 11.18 11.30
CA LEU A 350 -18.70 10.69 11.99
C LEU A 350 -19.86 11.73 12.03
N ALA A 351 -19.66 12.94 11.52
CA ALA A 351 -20.69 13.97 11.52
C ALA A 351 -21.86 13.65 10.55
N ASP A 352 -21.56 12.97 9.44
CA ASP A 352 -22.59 12.53 8.47
C ASP A 352 -22.79 11.02 8.55
N THR A 353 -23.89 10.60 9.18
CA THR A 353 -24.27 9.19 9.34
C THR A 353 -24.58 8.45 8.04
N LYS A 354 -24.69 9.17 6.92
CA LYS A 354 -24.93 8.62 5.58
C LYS A 354 -23.64 8.50 4.76
N SER A 355 -22.54 9.07 5.25
CA SER A 355 -21.25 9.00 4.56
C SER A 355 -20.72 7.56 4.52
N PHE A 356 -19.87 7.29 3.53
CA PHE A 356 -19.15 6.01 3.47
C PHE A 356 -18.26 5.81 4.71
N ASP A 357 -17.64 6.88 5.20
CA ASP A 357 -16.73 6.85 6.36
C ASP A 357 -17.44 6.47 7.67
N TYR A 358 -18.75 6.76 7.77
CA TYR A 358 -19.54 6.35 8.93
C TYR A 358 -19.57 4.83 9.15
N ARG A 359 -19.34 4.03 8.12
CA ARG A 359 -19.23 2.57 8.22
C ARG A 359 -18.06 2.14 9.13
N TYR A 360 -17.05 2.99 9.30
CA TYR A 360 -15.92 2.78 10.21
C TYR A 360 -16.20 3.24 11.65
N GLN A 361 -17.40 3.73 11.95
CA GLN A 361 -17.77 4.33 13.25
C GLN A 361 -17.28 3.49 14.43
N ALA A 362 -17.42 2.18 14.38
CA ALA A 362 -17.05 1.29 15.50
C ALA A 362 -15.57 1.45 15.94
N LEU A 363 -14.67 1.84 15.03
CA LEU A 363 -13.26 2.12 15.35
C LEU A 363 -13.00 3.62 15.48
N LEU A 364 -13.53 4.44 14.57
CA LEU A 364 -13.27 5.88 14.52
C LEU A 364 -13.75 6.64 15.78
N GLN A 365 -14.76 6.14 16.50
CA GLN A 365 -15.23 6.73 17.76
C GLN A 365 -14.12 6.85 18.83
N MET A 366 -13.09 5.98 18.76
CA MET A 366 -11.96 6.00 19.70
C MET A 366 -10.93 7.12 19.43
N SER A 367 -10.98 7.74 18.23
CA SER A 367 -10.02 8.76 17.81
C SER A 367 -10.11 10.03 18.64
N LYS A 368 -8.96 10.66 18.92
CA LYS A 368 -8.83 11.97 19.60
C LYS A 368 -8.15 12.97 18.68
N LYS A 369 -8.57 14.25 18.74
CA LYS A 369 -8.02 15.33 17.91
C LYS A 369 -6.58 15.72 18.26
N ASP A 370 -6.11 15.42 19.45
CA ASP A 370 -4.81 15.82 19.99
C ASP A 370 -3.81 14.67 20.11
N LYS A 371 -4.23 13.42 19.85
CA LYS A 371 -3.38 12.24 20.03
C LYS A 371 -3.59 11.21 18.92
N TRP A 372 -2.52 10.53 18.58
CA TRP A 372 -2.60 9.31 17.84
C TRP A 372 -3.30 8.22 18.66
N THR A 373 -4.12 7.46 18.02
CA THR A 373 -4.85 6.34 18.63
C THR A 373 -4.41 5.04 17.98
N VAL A 374 -4.09 4.03 18.79
CA VAL A 374 -3.89 2.65 18.32
C VAL A 374 -4.84 1.72 19.04
N ILE A 375 -5.55 0.88 18.27
CA ILE A 375 -6.44 -0.16 18.78
C ILE A 375 -5.81 -1.52 18.48
N ASP A 376 -5.57 -2.33 19.51
CA ASP A 376 -5.20 -3.74 19.34
C ASP A 376 -6.46 -4.57 19.11
N LEU A 377 -6.62 -5.06 17.88
CA LEU A 377 -7.78 -5.83 17.45
C LEU A 377 -7.71 -7.32 17.87
N ARG A 378 -6.53 -7.81 18.14
CA ARG A 378 -6.25 -9.24 18.38
C ARG A 378 -7.02 -9.82 19.58
N PRO A 379 -7.09 -9.16 20.76
CA PRO A 379 -7.82 -9.70 21.90
C PRO A 379 -9.34 -9.81 21.69
N LEU A 380 -9.87 -9.01 20.78
CA LEU A 380 -11.31 -8.95 20.48
C LEU A 380 -11.76 -10.01 19.47
N ARG A 381 -10.84 -10.62 18.72
CA ARG A 381 -11.16 -11.60 17.67
C ARG A 381 -12.00 -12.78 18.17
N SER A 382 -11.75 -13.26 19.38
CA SER A 382 -12.54 -14.34 19.97
C SER A 382 -14.01 -13.95 20.13
N SER A 383 -14.28 -12.76 20.66
CA SER A 383 -15.64 -12.23 20.82
C SER A 383 -16.32 -11.94 19.49
N VAL A 384 -15.55 -11.47 18.50
CA VAL A 384 -16.07 -11.13 17.18
C VAL A 384 -16.41 -12.37 16.36
N PHE A 385 -15.49 -13.33 16.22
CA PHE A 385 -15.63 -14.42 15.26
C PHE A 385 -16.20 -15.70 15.88
N TYR A 386 -15.74 -16.10 17.05
CA TYR A 386 -16.17 -17.37 17.65
C TYR A 386 -17.47 -17.21 18.46
N SER A 387 -17.52 -16.24 19.37
CA SER A 387 -18.73 -15.98 20.15
C SER A 387 -19.78 -15.20 19.37
N ARG A 388 -19.40 -14.56 18.27
CA ARG A 388 -20.27 -13.72 17.43
C ARG A 388 -21.11 -12.74 18.27
N LYS A 389 -20.46 -12.13 19.26
CA LYS A 389 -21.13 -11.30 20.26
C LYS A 389 -21.72 -10.02 19.64
N TYR A 390 -21.07 -9.46 18.61
CA TYR A 390 -21.42 -8.15 18.06
C TYR A 390 -22.04 -8.26 16.67
N LYS A 391 -22.88 -7.27 16.34
CA LYS A 391 -23.27 -6.95 14.95
C LYS A 391 -22.23 -5.95 14.42
N LEU A 392 -21.48 -6.35 13.41
CA LEU A 392 -20.45 -5.51 12.78
C LEU A 392 -20.86 -5.17 11.35
N ASP A 393 -20.47 -3.99 10.88
CA ASP A 393 -20.40 -3.71 9.45
C ASP A 393 -19.40 -4.68 8.79
N GLU A 394 -19.63 -4.99 7.54
CA GLU A 394 -18.77 -5.90 6.77
C GLU A 394 -17.31 -5.39 6.72
N ILE A 395 -17.11 -4.09 6.50
CA ILE A 395 -15.77 -3.46 6.49
C ILE A 395 -15.05 -3.69 7.82
N ILE A 396 -15.73 -3.44 8.94
CA ILE A 396 -15.16 -3.67 10.28
C ILE A 396 -14.83 -5.14 10.49
N SER A 397 -15.70 -6.03 10.02
CA SER A 397 -15.45 -7.47 10.08
C SER A 397 -14.19 -7.86 9.31
N GLU A 398 -13.97 -7.30 8.11
CA GLU A 398 -12.77 -7.56 7.31
C GLU A 398 -11.51 -6.99 7.97
N ILE A 399 -11.56 -5.78 8.55
CA ILE A 399 -10.44 -5.22 9.32
C ILE A 399 -10.04 -6.15 10.46
N PHE A 400 -10.99 -6.63 11.26
CA PHE A 400 -10.71 -7.57 12.36
C PHE A 400 -10.10 -8.91 11.90
N LYS A 401 -10.45 -9.38 10.72
CA LYS A 401 -9.88 -10.61 10.14
C LYS A 401 -8.45 -10.40 9.67
N ARG A 402 -8.20 -9.26 9.06
CA ARG A 402 -7.01 -9.03 8.23
C ARG A 402 -5.90 -8.26 8.94
N GLN A 403 -6.24 -7.42 9.93
CA GLN A 403 -5.32 -6.50 10.58
C GLN A 403 -5.15 -6.82 12.07
N ASP A 404 -3.99 -6.49 12.62
CA ASP A 404 -3.68 -6.65 14.05
C ASP A 404 -3.93 -5.36 14.83
N LEU A 405 -3.47 -4.26 14.27
CA LEU A 405 -3.62 -2.92 14.83
C LEU A 405 -4.37 -2.02 13.86
N TYR A 406 -5.20 -1.16 14.41
CA TYR A 406 -5.83 -0.07 13.67
C TYR A 406 -5.34 1.26 14.26
N ILE A 407 -4.74 2.10 13.43
CA ILE A 407 -4.10 3.35 13.88
C ILE A 407 -4.77 4.55 13.24
N MET A 408 -5.01 5.58 14.04
CA MET A 408 -5.64 6.83 13.61
C MET A 408 -4.79 8.03 14.03
N PRO A 409 -4.50 8.96 13.12
CA PRO A 409 -3.84 10.22 13.47
C PRO A 409 -4.79 11.15 14.24
N PRO A 410 -4.25 12.15 14.93
CA PRO A 410 -5.06 13.19 15.58
C PRO A 410 -5.85 14.02 14.58
N MET A 411 -5.22 14.41 13.49
CA MET A 411 -5.80 15.19 12.40
C MET A 411 -5.04 14.83 11.11
N GLU A 412 -5.74 14.44 10.05
CA GLU A 412 -5.14 14.28 8.75
C GLU A 412 -5.13 15.59 7.98
N THR A 413 -4.03 15.90 7.37
CA THR A 413 -3.85 17.13 6.57
C THR A 413 -3.23 16.81 5.23
N ASP A 414 -3.42 17.71 4.27
CA ASP A 414 -2.80 17.56 2.96
C ASP A 414 -1.28 17.53 3.09
N PRO A 415 -0.62 16.58 2.43
CA PRO A 415 0.84 16.50 2.43
C PRO A 415 1.45 17.67 1.64
N ASN A 416 2.70 18.01 1.96
CA ASN A 416 3.43 19.08 1.30
C ASN A 416 4.02 18.61 -0.04
N PRO A 417 3.62 19.18 -1.20
CA PRO A 417 4.13 18.74 -2.48
C PRO A 417 5.65 18.91 -2.60
N ASN A 418 6.33 17.88 -3.09
CA ASN A 418 7.77 17.87 -3.33
C ASN A 418 8.08 17.96 -4.84
N PHE A 419 7.50 18.96 -5.51
CA PHE A 419 7.76 19.29 -6.92
C PHE A 419 7.31 20.72 -7.21
N ARG A 420 7.82 21.27 -8.33
CA ARG A 420 7.39 22.57 -8.85
C ARG A 420 6.76 22.36 -10.21
N THR A 421 5.58 22.88 -10.43
CA THR A 421 4.96 22.94 -11.75
C THR A 421 5.50 24.17 -12.51
N ALA A 422 5.67 24.05 -13.82
CA ALA A 422 5.91 25.23 -14.66
C ALA A 422 4.71 26.17 -14.53
N LYS A 423 4.99 27.46 -14.28
CA LYS A 423 3.97 28.52 -14.22
C LYS A 423 3.44 28.80 -15.62
#